data_b0e632fbebea85274b3c6d447ee84e63
#
_entry.id   b0e632fbebea85274b3c6d447ee84e63
#
_cell.length_a   1.000
_cell.length_b   1.000
_cell.length_c   1.000
_cell.angle_alpha   90.00
_cell.angle_beta   90.00
_cell.angle_gamma   90.00
#
_symmetry.space_group_name_H-M   'P 1'
#
loop_
_entity.id
_entity.type
_entity.pdbx_description
1 polymer ?
#
loop_
_entity_poly.entity_id
_entity_poly.type
_entity_poly.pdbx_seq_one_letter_code
_entity_poly.pdbx_strand_id
1 'polypeptide(L)'
;MKILLTGATGFIGRQVLNALQKKNIELVLIVRPGSEKKIQSNTSISKIIFSDDIFSESIQWWEKAFQNIEIVIHIAWHLESGKYLHSDHNIHCYKGSVKMAKGSINSKVKRFISIGTCLEYKASSSALTINSPLNPLNPYALAKVKLYKKLNTLLPENNIEFAWCRVFYLYGEHEDDKRLVPYLRSQLKIGKVAKLSSWKLIRDYMDVSEAGNAIAAVALSKVKGVVNICSEKPISIRELAENIANEYGRKDLLIFESREENKLEPPYIVGKR
;
A
#
# COMPACT_ATOMS: atom_id res chain seq x y z
N MET A 1 5.62 23.53 -5.48
CA MET A 1 4.58 22.48 -5.30
C MET A 1 4.78 21.87 -3.92
N LYS A 2 3.69 21.81 -3.14
CA LYS A 2 3.70 21.33 -1.76
C LYS A 2 2.81 20.10 -1.63
N ILE A 3 3.38 19.00 -1.13
CA ILE A 3 2.73 17.69 -1.03
C ILE A 3 2.61 17.28 0.43
N LEU A 4 1.42 16.85 0.84
CA LEU A 4 1.22 16.22 2.14
C LEU A 4 1.18 14.70 1.98
N LEU A 5 1.99 14.01 2.78
CA LEU A 5 2.11 12.55 2.79
C LEU A 5 1.70 11.99 4.16
N THR A 6 0.75 11.07 4.17
CA THR A 6 0.43 10.25 5.35
C THR A 6 1.02 8.85 5.21
N GLY A 7 1.41 8.25 6.33
CA GLY A 7 1.99 6.91 6.32
C GLY A 7 3.47 6.86 5.90
N ALA A 8 4.17 7.98 5.89
CA ALA A 8 5.58 8.12 5.48
C ALA A 8 6.56 7.19 6.21
N THR A 9 6.22 6.71 7.40
CA THR A 9 7.06 5.82 8.22
C THR A 9 6.76 4.32 8.03
N GLY A 10 5.74 3.99 7.23
CA GLY A 10 5.35 2.62 6.92
C GLY A 10 6.13 2.02 5.75
N PHE A 11 5.92 0.73 5.46
CA PHE A 11 6.62 -0.03 4.43
C PHE A 11 6.60 0.65 3.04
N ILE A 12 5.41 0.94 2.49
CA ILE A 12 5.27 1.63 1.21
C ILE A 12 5.63 3.12 1.33
N GLY A 13 5.18 3.76 2.43
CA GLY A 13 5.31 5.21 2.58
C GLY A 13 6.74 5.71 2.63
N ARG A 14 7.67 4.93 3.20
CA ARG A 14 9.11 5.24 3.18
C ARG A 14 9.64 5.33 1.76
N GLN A 15 9.27 4.40 0.91
CA GLN A 15 9.76 4.36 -0.47
C GLN A 15 9.15 5.49 -1.32
N VAL A 16 7.88 5.83 -1.08
CA VAL A 16 7.26 7.02 -1.70
C VAL A 16 7.97 8.29 -1.22
N LEU A 17 8.25 8.41 0.08
CA LEU A 17 9.01 9.54 0.63
C LEU A 17 10.39 9.64 -0.02
N ASN A 18 11.13 8.53 -0.08
CA ASN A 18 12.46 8.48 -0.71
C ASN A 18 12.43 8.92 -2.20
N ALA A 19 11.38 8.49 -2.94
CA ALA A 19 11.20 8.89 -4.33
C ALA A 19 10.90 10.39 -4.49
N LEU A 20 10.08 10.95 -3.60
CA LEU A 20 9.72 12.38 -3.62
C LEU A 20 10.88 13.29 -3.17
N GLN A 21 11.70 12.87 -2.22
CA GLN A 21 12.86 13.63 -1.74
C GLN A 21 13.93 13.85 -2.80
N LYS A 22 13.94 13.04 -3.86
CA LYS A 22 14.82 13.21 -5.04
C LYS A 22 14.31 14.29 -6.02
N LYS A 23 13.18 14.93 -5.71
CA LYS A 23 12.54 15.94 -6.56
C LYS A 23 12.56 17.29 -5.86
N ASN A 24 12.49 18.38 -6.62
CA ASN A 24 12.38 19.73 -6.06
C ASN A 24 10.93 20.00 -5.61
N ILE A 25 10.58 19.45 -4.43
CA ILE A 25 9.21 19.43 -3.88
C ILE A 25 9.29 19.73 -2.41
N GLU A 26 8.36 20.52 -1.91
CA GLU A 26 8.17 20.76 -0.48
C GLU A 26 7.23 19.70 0.11
N LEU A 27 7.67 19.01 1.15
CA LEU A 27 6.96 17.90 1.78
C LEU A 27 6.45 18.28 3.17
N VAL A 28 5.20 17.98 3.43
CA VAL A 28 4.59 17.98 4.76
C VAL A 28 4.23 16.55 5.12
N LEU A 29 4.71 16.08 6.26
CA LEU A 29 4.47 14.72 6.71
C LEU A 29 3.52 14.71 7.91
N ILE A 30 2.57 13.76 7.91
CA ILE A 30 1.80 13.46 9.12
C ILE A 30 2.28 12.14 9.68
N VAL A 31 2.72 12.16 10.94
CA VAL A 31 3.28 10.99 11.63
C VAL A 31 2.72 10.86 13.04
N ARG A 32 2.76 9.67 13.59
CA ARG A 32 2.50 9.45 15.00
C ARG A 32 3.69 9.93 15.84
N PRO A 33 3.46 10.53 17.02
CA PRO A 33 4.54 10.88 17.94
C PRO A 33 5.51 9.71 18.17
N GLY A 34 6.81 10.00 18.14
CA GLY A 34 7.88 8.99 18.22
C GLY A 34 8.23 8.27 16.93
N SER A 35 7.37 8.35 15.90
CA SER A 35 7.65 7.73 14.59
C SER A 35 8.54 8.61 13.71
N GLU A 36 8.70 9.89 13.99
CA GLU A 36 9.59 10.82 13.28
C GLU A 36 11.05 10.36 13.29
N LYS A 37 11.47 9.65 14.33
CA LYS A 37 12.81 9.05 14.45
C LYS A 37 13.14 8.07 13.31
N LYS A 38 12.12 7.57 12.62
CA LYS A 38 12.27 6.69 11.44
C LYS A 38 12.47 7.44 10.13
N ILE A 39 12.42 8.77 10.14
CA ILE A 39 12.56 9.63 8.98
C ILE A 39 13.98 10.19 8.96
N GLN A 40 14.67 9.98 7.83
CA GLN A 40 15.96 10.64 7.62
C GLN A 40 15.73 12.13 7.37
N SER A 41 16.52 12.98 8.02
CA SER A 41 16.45 14.42 7.83
C SER A 41 16.76 14.77 6.36
N ASN A 42 15.91 15.61 5.77
CA ASN A 42 16.05 16.06 4.39
C ASN A 42 15.47 17.45 4.24
N THR A 43 16.12 18.30 3.47
CA THR A 43 15.72 19.71 3.24
C THR A 43 14.38 19.88 2.54
N SER A 44 13.90 18.85 1.84
CA SER A 44 12.58 18.86 1.21
C SER A 44 11.43 18.76 2.21
N ILE A 45 11.67 18.28 3.44
CA ILE A 45 10.65 18.17 4.49
C ILE A 45 10.54 19.52 5.19
N SER A 46 9.50 20.29 4.86
CA SER A 46 9.29 21.61 5.43
C SER A 46 8.52 21.59 6.75
N LYS A 47 7.73 20.55 7.01
CA LYS A 47 6.91 20.42 8.21
C LYS A 47 6.60 18.98 8.55
N ILE A 48 6.60 18.68 9.84
CA ILE A 48 6.03 17.43 10.40
C ILE A 48 4.85 17.83 11.30
N ILE A 49 3.70 17.21 11.05
CA ILE A 49 2.50 17.34 11.86
C ILE A 49 2.29 16.03 12.60
N PHE A 50 2.05 16.13 13.92
CA PHE A 50 1.81 14.97 14.76
C PHE A 50 0.32 14.72 14.95
N SER A 51 -0.07 13.44 14.88
CA SER A 51 -1.39 12.94 15.23
C SER A 51 -1.24 11.51 15.75
N ASP A 52 -1.84 11.22 16.90
CA ASP A 52 -1.84 9.87 17.48
C ASP A 52 -2.65 8.91 16.60
N ASP A 53 -3.77 9.39 16.06
CA ASP A 53 -4.62 8.66 15.14
C ASP A 53 -5.28 9.58 14.10
N ILE A 54 -4.72 9.63 12.91
CA ILE A 54 -5.22 10.45 11.81
C ILE A 54 -6.66 10.13 11.39
N PHE A 55 -7.16 8.93 11.71
CA PHE A 55 -8.52 8.52 11.35
C PHE A 55 -9.56 9.05 12.34
N SER A 56 -9.15 9.44 13.53
CA SER A 56 -9.98 10.11 14.54
C SER A 56 -10.10 11.61 14.30
N GLU A 57 -9.19 12.21 13.55
CA GLU A 57 -9.14 13.65 13.35
C GLU A 57 -10.40 14.24 12.71
N SER A 58 -10.72 15.48 13.07
CA SER A 58 -11.88 16.21 12.55
C SER A 58 -11.62 16.77 11.16
N ILE A 59 -12.70 17.16 10.46
CA ILE A 59 -12.58 17.85 9.16
C ILE A 59 -11.81 19.16 9.33
N GLN A 60 -12.08 19.92 10.38
CA GLN A 60 -11.41 21.20 10.68
C GLN A 60 -9.91 21.01 10.97
N TRP A 61 -9.53 19.89 11.61
CA TRP A 61 -8.13 19.56 11.78
C TRP A 61 -7.45 19.32 10.43
N TRP A 62 -8.10 18.59 9.53
CA TRP A 62 -7.61 18.36 8.18
C TRP A 62 -7.50 19.65 7.36
N GLU A 63 -8.47 20.56 7.48
CA GLU A 63 -8.41 21.88 6.83
C GLU A 63 -7.16 22.65 7.25
N LYS A 64 -6.82 22.65 8.55
CA LYS A 64 -5.58 23.26 9.06
C LYS A 64 -4.33 22.56 8.53
N ALA A 65 -4.33 21.23 8.47
CA ALA A 65 -3.22 20.44 7.97
C ALA A 65 -2.98 20.67 6.46
N PHE A 66 -4.04 20.95 5.70
CA PHE A 66 -4.00 21.16 4.26
C PHE A 66 -3.74 22.59 3.82
N GLN A 67 -3.43 23.51 4.73
CA GLN A 67 -3.09 24.90 4.35
C GLN A 67 -1.90 24.90 3.37
N ASN A 68 -2.13 25.50 2.18
CA ASN A 68 -1.17 25.60 1.07
C ASN A 68 -0.69 24.24 0.51
N ILE A 69 -1.41 23.14 0.75
CA ILE A 69 -1.13 21.83 0.16
C ILE A 69 -1.78 21.74 -1.23
N GLU A 70 -0.99 21.38 -2.22
CA GLU A 70 -1.49 21.17 -3.59
C GLU A 70 -1.86 19.71 -3.85
N ILE A 71 -1.08 18.77 -3.32
CA ILE A 71 -1.27 17.33 -3.54
C ILE A 71 -1.31 16.61 -2.20
N VAL A 72 -2.25 15.70 -2.04
CA VAL A 72 -2.32 14.76 -0.91
C VAL A 72 -1.99 13.36 -1.39
N ILE A 73 -1.08 12.66 -0.69
CA ILE A 73 -0.80 11.25 -0.88
C ILE A 73 -1.17 10.52 0.40
N HIS A 74 -2.29 9.80 0.36
CA HIS A 74 -2.82 9.09 1.52
C HIS A 74 -2.47 7.60 1.46
N ILE A 75 -1.40 7.20 2.17
CA ILE A 75 -0.90 5.82 2.25
C ILE A 75 -1.32 5.15 3.56
N ALA A 76 -1.43 5.92 4.63
CA ALA A 76 -1.71 5.39 5.95
C ALA A 76 -2.96 4.50 5.97
N TRP A 77 -2.84 3.37 6.64
CA TRP A 77 -3.91 2.43 6.98
C TRP A 77 -3.49 1.63 8.21
N HIS A 78 -4.45 1.16 9.01
CA HIS A 78 -4.11 0.30 10.14
C HIS A 78 -3.87 -1.13 9.64
N LEU A 79 -2.60 -1.57 9.65
CA LEU A 79 -2.17 -2.87 9.14
C LEU A 79 -1.41 -3.63 10.24
N GLU A 80 -2.14 -4.33 11.11
CA GLU A 80 -1.55 -5.27 12.04
C GLU A 80 -1.37 -6.62 11.32
N SER A 81 -0.11 -7.07 11.22
CA SER A 81 0.23 -8.29 10.50
C SER A 81 -0.54 -9.50 11.03
N GLY A 82 -1.11 -10.29 10.12
CA GLY A 82 -1.94 -11.46 10.45
C GLY A 82 -3.39 -11.14 10.87
N LYS A 83 -3.72 -9.89 11.20
CA LYS A 83 -5.07 -9.54 11.70
C LYS A 83 -5.84 -8.54 10.83
N TYR A 84 -5.15 -7.68 10.09
CA TYR A 84 -5.74 -6.53 9.40
C TYR A 84 -6.88 -6.88 8.43
N LEU A 85 -6.84 -8.07 7.81
CA LEU A 85 -7.87 -8.50 6.85
C LEU A 85 -9.28 -8.52 7.45
N HIS A 86 -9.39 -8.88 8.74
CA HIS A 86 -10.66 -9.04 9.47
C HIS A 86 -10.85 -8.04 10.61
N SER A 87 -9.96 -7.05 10.75
CA SER A 87 -9.99 -6.07 11.82
C SER A 87 -11.12 -5.03 11.64
N ASP A 88 -11.82 -4.69 12.72
CA ASP A 88 -12.82 -3.63 12.76
C ASP A 88 -12.19 -2.23 12.54
N HIS A 89 -10.89 -2.08 12.75
CA HIS A 89 -10.17 -0.85 12.41
C HIS A 89 -10.29 -0.47 10.93
N ASN A 90 -10.65 -1.41 10.04
CA ASN A 90 -10.88 -1.09 8.63
C ASN A 90 -12.05 -0.12 8.43
N ILE A 91 -13.11 -0.22 9.25
CA ILE A 91 -14.25 0.72 9.21
C ILE A 91 -13.81 2.08 9.73
N HIS A 92 -12.98 2.11 10.78
CA HIS A 92 -12.43 3.35 11.33
C HIS A 92 -11.55 4.08 10.31
N CYS A 93 -10.62 3.36 9.66
CA CYS A 93 -9.80 3.90 8.58
C CYS A 93 -10.64 4.47 7.43
N TYR A 94 -11.69 3.74 7.00
CA TYR A 94 -12.61 4.22 5.98
C TYR A 94 -13.26 5.56 6.37
N LYS A 95 -13.87 5.62 7.57
CA LYS A 95 -14.55 6.83 8.06
C LYS A 95 -13.59 8.03 8.16
N GLY A 96 -12.40 7.82 8.72
CA GLY A 96 -11.37 8.86 8.86
C GLY A 96 -10.86 9.35 7.50
N SER A 97 -10.62 8.44 6.55
CA SER A 97 -10.21 8.82 5.18
C SER A 97 -11.27 9.64 4.45
N VAL A 98 -12.56 9.39 4.69
CA VAL A 98 -13.64 10.22 4.15
C VAL A 98 -13.64 11.63 4.77
N LYS A 99 -13.38 11.76 6.09
CA LYS A 99 -13.22 13.07 6.74
C LYS A 99 -12.02 13.83 6.15
N MET A 100 -10.90 13.15 5.94
CA MET A 100 -9.71 13.70 5.29
C MET A 100 -10.03 14.26 3.88
N ALA A 101 -10.75 13.48 3.07
CA ALA A 101 -11.17 13.92 1.75
C ALA A 101 -12.06 15.17 1.80
N LYS A 102 -12.99 15.25 2.75
CA LYS A 102 -13.81 16.46 2.96
C LYS A 102 -12.97 17.68 3.34
N GLY A 103 -11.99 17.51 4.23
CA GLY A 103 -11.04 18.57 4.57
C GLY A 103 -10.21 19.03 3.37
N SER A 104 -9.82 18.10 2.48
CA SER A 104 -9.10 18.46 1.25
C SER A 104 -9.93 19.29 0.28
N ILE A 105 -11.24 19.04 0.18
CA ILE A 105 -12.18 19.84 -0.62
C ILE A 105 -12.26 21.27 -0.07
N ASN A 106 -12.50 21.42 1.23
CA ASN A 106 -12.64 22.72 1.87
C ASN A 106 -11.34 23.55 1.76
N SER A 107 -10.20 22.90 1.70
CA SER A 107 -8.87 23.54 1.56
C SER A 107 -8.43 23.71 0.10
N LYS A 108 -9.27 23.36 -0.87
CA LYS A 108 -8.99 23.50 -2.31
C LYS A 108 -7.71 22.76 -2.76
N VAL A 109 -7.45 21.59 -2.20
CA VAL A 109 -6.40 20.69 -2.68
C VAL A 109 -6.65 20.36 -4.15
N LYS A 110 -5.61 20.35 -4.99
CA LYS A 110 -5.77 20.15 -6.44
C LYS A 110 -5.84 18.65 -6.80
N ARG A 111 -5.12 17.80 -6.05
CA ARG A 111 -4.96 16.41 -6.40
C ARG A 111 -4.88 15.52 -5.16
N PHE A 112 -5.55 14.38 -5.20
CA PHE A 112 -5.59 13.40 -4.10
C PHE A 112 -5.25 11.99 -4.62
N ILE A 113 -4.20 11.39 -4.07
CA ILE A 113 -3.77 10.03 -4.37
C ILE A 113 -4.06 9.16 -3.15
N SER A 114 -4.65 7.99 -3.35
CA SER A 114 -4.83 7.04 -2.27
C SER A 114 -4.50 5.61 -2.69
N ILE A 115 -4.24 4.75 -1.71
CA ILE A 115 -3.74 3.40 -1.93
C ILE A 115 -4.85 2.39 -1.74
N GLY A 116 -5.11 1.62 -2.79
CA GLY A 116 -5.94 0.43 -2.83
C GLY A 116 -5.15 -0.85 -2.73
N THR A 117 -5.80 -1.96 -3.06
CA THR A 117 -5.22 -3.31 -3.01
C THR A 117 -5.73 -4.19 -4.15
N CYS A 118 -4.91 -5.13 -4.62
CA CYS A 118 -5.34 -6.15 -5.58
C CYS A 118 -6.49 -7.03 -5.03
N LEU A 119 -6.65 -7.11 -3.70
CA LEU A 119 -7.73 -7.85 -3.04
C LEU A 119 -9.13 -7.25 -3.26
N GLU A 120 -9.22 -6.07 -3.88
CA GLU A 120 -10.50 -5.47 -4.29
C GLU A 120 -11.13 -6.22 -5.47
N TYR A 121 -10.31 -6.85 -6.31
CA TYR A 121 -10.75 -7.52 -7.51
C TYR A 121 -11.44 -8.87 -7.24
N LYS A 122 -12.37 -9.24 -8.12
CA LYS A 122 -12.89 -10.59 -8.19
C LYS A 122 -11.76 -11.54 -8.59
N ALA A 123 -11.71 -12.71 -7.96
CA ALA A 123 -10.79 -13.78 -8.36
C ALA A 123 -10.93 -14.10 -9.86
N SER A 124 -9.80 -14.30 -10.52
CA SER A 124 -9.71 -14.60 -11.96
C SER A 124 -8.56 -15.57 -12.21
N SER A 125 -8.66 -16.33 -13.31
CA SER A 125 -7.54 -17.13 -13.84
C SER A 125 -6.66 -16.35 -14.83
N SER A 126 -7.01 -15.10 -15.13
CA SER A 126 -6.26 -14.21 -16.01
C SER A 126 -5.79 -12.96 -15.27
N ALA A 127 -4.86 -12.22 -15.89
CA ALA A 127 -4.32 -11.00 -15.32
C ALA A 127 -5.41 -9.94 -15.04
N LEU A 128 -5.30 -9.30 -13.89
CA LEU A 128 -6.24 -8.30 -13.38
C LEU A 128 -5.91 -6.92 -13.96
N THR A 129 -6.78 -6.41 -14.80
CA THR A 129 -6.69 -5.05 -15.35
C THR A 129 -7.47 -4.06 -14.48
N ILE A 130 -7.32 -2.77 -14.73
CA ILE A 130 -8.09 -1.72 -14.06
C ILE A 130 -9.61 -1.86 -14.24
N ASN A 131 -10.04 -2.55 -15.30
CA ASN A 131 -11.44 -2.81 -15.65
C ASN A 131 -11.97 -4.15 -15.11
N SER A 132 -11.12 -4.95 -14.46
CA SER A 132 -11.54 -6.21 -13.85
C SER A 132 -12.61 -5.97 -12.78
N PRO A 133 -13.65 -6.85 -12.69
CA PRO A 133 -14.73 -6.67 -11.73
C PRO A 133 -14.21 -6.71 -10.28
N LEU A 134 -14.92 -6.00 -9.39
CA LEU A 134 -14.62 -5.97 -7.96
C LEU A 134 -15.49 -6.97 -7.21
N ASN A 135 -14.88 -7.77 -6.34
CA ASN A 135 -15.57 -8.67 -5.41
C ASN A 135 -14.70 -8.90 -4.16
N PRO A 136 -14.64 -7.92 -3.24
CA PRO A 136 -13.81 -8.03 -2.04
C PRO A 136 -14.29 -9.16 -1.13
N LEU A 137 -13.40 -10.08 -0.75
CA LEU A 137 -13.71 -11.28 0.04
C LEU A 137 -13.47 -11.12 1.55
N ASN A 138 -12.96 -9.97 1.99
CA ASN A 138 -12.68 -9.72 3.41
C ASN A 138 -12.97 -8.26 3.79
N PRO A 139 -13.15 -7.95 5.10
CA PRO A 139 -13.45 -6.61 5.60
C PRO A 139 -12.47 -5.52 5.16
N TYR A 140 -11.18 -5.83 5.08
CA TYR A 140 -10.15 -4.88 4.60
C TYR A 140 -10.41 -4.47 3.15
N ALA A 141 -10.51 -5.45 2.25
CA ALA A 141 -10.76 -5.19 0.83
C ALA A 141 -12.11 -4.49 0.62
N LEU A 142 -13.14 -4.89 1.38
CA LEU A 142 -14.45 -4.24 1.34
C LEU A 142 -14.37 -2.76 1.76
N ALA A 143 -13.62 -2.44 2.82
CA ALA A 143 -13.42 -1.06 3.27
C ALA A 143 -12.67 -0.24 2.20
N LYS A 144 -11.67 -0.83 1.54
CA LYS A 144 -10.93 -0.20 0.43
C LYS A 144 -11.85 0.07 -0.77
N VAL A 145 -12.68 -0.89 -1.18
CA VAL A 145 -13.67 -0.70 -2.26
C VAL A 145 -14.69 0.39 -1.91
N LYS A 146 -15.20 0.40 -0.67
CA LYS A 146 -16.12 1.45 -0.21
C LYS A 146 -15.45 2.83 -0.25
N LEU A 147 -14.20 2.93 0.18
CA LEU A 147 -13.44 4.17 0.13
C LEU A 147 -13.22 4.62 -1.31
N TYR A 148 -12.73 3.73 -2.18
CA TYR A 148 -12.57 4.01 -3.60
C TYR A 148 -13.85 4.59 -4.23
N LYS A 149 -14.97 3.88 -4.10
CA LYS A 149 -16.25 4.32 -4.67
C LYS A 149 -16.66 5.71 -4.14
N LYS A 150 -16.49 5.94 -2.82
CA LYS A 150 -16.82 7.24 -2.21
C LYS A 150 -15.91 8.36 -2.73
N LEU A 151 -14.61 8.15 -2.79
CA LEU A 151 -13.65 9.17 -3.23
C LEU A 151 -13.73 9.43 -4.74
N ASN A 152 -13.98 8.38 -5.54
CA ASN A 152 -14.08 8.48 -7.00
C ASN A 152 -15.29 9.31 -7.47
N THR A 153 -16.30 9.46 -6.62
CA THR A 153 -17.43 10.39 -6.84
C THR A 153 -17.14 11.74 -6.19
N LEU A 154 -16.84 11.74 -4.91
CA LEU A 154 -16.76 12.95 -4.08
C LEU A 154 -15.68 13.93 -4.55
N LEU A 155 -14.49 13.46 -4.89
CA LEU A 155 -13.36 14.34 -5.21
C LEU A 155 -13.52 15.00 -6.59
N PRO A 156 -13.82 14.29 -7.69
CA PRO A 156 -14.04 14.89 -8.99
C PRO A 156 -15.21 15.88 -9.03
N GLU A 157 -16.32 15.59 -8.33
CA GLU A 157 -17.47 16.51 -8.20
C GLU A 157 -17.07 17.85 -7.55
N ASN A 158 -15.96 17.87 -6.79
CA ASN A 158 -15.41 19.06 -6.15
C ASN A 158 -14.10 19.55 -6.82
N ASN A 159 -13.89 19.22 -8.10
CA ASN A 159 -12.74 19.64 -8.91
C ASN A 159 -11.36 19.19 -8.35
N ILE A 160 -11.30 18.09 -7.60
CA ILE A 160 -10.05 17.49 -7.16
C ILE A 160 -9.71 16.31 -8.06
N GLU A 161 -8.53 16.33 -8.67
CA GLU A 161 -8.03 15.21 -9.43
C GLU A 161 -7.77 14.03 -8.50
N PHE A 162 -8.30 12.87 -8.84
CA PHE A 162 -8.18 11.67 -8.01
C PHE A 162 -7.49 10.53 -8.75
N ALA A 163 -6.55 9.85 -8.06
CA ALA A 163 -5.97 8.60 -8.51
C ALA A 163 -5.98 7.56 -7.37
N TRP A 164 -6.32 6.33 -7.72
CA TRP A 164 -6.41 5.18 -6.81
C TRP A 164 -5.41 4.11 -7.23
N CYS A 165 -4.35 3.94 -6.44
CA CYS A 165 -3.26 3.01 -6.72
C CYS A 165 -3.55 1.64 -6.09
N ARG A 166 -4.01 0.64 -6.86
CA ARG A 166 -4.17 -0.74 -6.39
C ARG A 166 -2.84 -1.45 -6.37
N VAL A 167 -2.32 -1.64 -5.17
CA VAL A 167 -1.02 -2.27 -4.95
C VAL A 167 -1.19 -3.79 -4.89
N PHE A 168 -0.29 -4.50 -5.59
CA PHE A 168 -0.18 -5.96 -5.57
C PHE A 168 0.78 -6.39 -4.46
N TYR A 169 1.32 -7.63 -4.53
CA TYR A 169 2.22 -8.11 -3.48
C TYR A 169 3.57 -7.41 -3.57
N LEU A 170 4.07 -7.00 -2.42
CA LEU A 170 5.35 -6.30 -2.34
C LEU A 170 6.30 -7.07 -1.42
N TYR A 171 7.58 -6.95 -1.70
CA TYR A 171 8.68 -7.39 -0.85
C TYR A 171 9.74 -6.28 -0.78
N GLY A 172 10.64 -6.36 0.21
CA GLY A 172 11.80 -5.48 0.27
C GLY A 172 12.09 -4.92 1.65
N GLU A 173 12.87 -3.85 1.67
CA GLU A 173 13.38 -3.25 2.89
C GLU A 173 12.26 -2.75 3.82
N HIS A 174 12.37 -3.05 5.11
CA HIS A 174 11.36 -2.73 6.14
C HIS A 174 10.03 -3.49 6.01
N GLU A 175 10.00 -4.60 5.29
CA GLU A 175 8.86 -5.50 5.32
C GLU A 175 8.71 -6.12 6.72
N ASP A 176 7.46 -6.42 7.12
CA ASP A 176 7.18 -7.08 8.41
C ASP A 176 7.74 -8.51 8.41
N ASP A 177 8.50 -8.85 9.46
CA ASP A 177 9.20 -10.14 9.61
C ASP A 177 8.28 -11.37 9.56
N LYS A 178 6.98 -11.19 9.77
CA LYS A 178 5.96 -12.25 9.68
C LYS A 178 5.49 -12.51 8.25
N ARG A 179 5.91 -11.70 7.27
CA ARG A 179 5.57 -11.92 5.88
C ARG A 179 6.48 -12.96 5.22
N LEU A 180 6.04 -13.48 4.08
CA LEU A 180 6.67 -14.62 3.41
C LEU A 180 8.15 -14.41 3.11
N VAL A 181 8.53 -13.30 2.45
CA VAL A 181 9.91 -13.07 2.02
C VAL A 181 10.85 -12.90 3.21
N PRO A 182 10.57 -12.03 4.22
CA PRO A 182 11.38 -11.96 5.43
C PRO A 182 11.44 -13.28 6.20
N TYR A 183 10.33 -14.01 6.32
CA TYR A 183 10.30 -15.32 6.95
C TYR A 183 11.28 -16.30 6.28
N LEU A 184 11.20 -16.43 4.95
CA LEU A 184 12.12 -17.29 4.19
C LEU A 184 13.58 -16.90 4.43
N ARG A 185 13.90 -15.61 4.25
CA ARG A 185 15.26 -15.09 4.46
C ARG A 185 15.78 -15.36 5.87
N SER A 186 14.94 -15.17 6.89
CA SER A 186 15.30 -15.40 8.29
C SER A 186 15.60 -16.87 8.58
N GLN A 187 14.76 -17.81 8.08
CA GLN A 187 14.97 -19.25 8.29
C GLN A 187 16.23 -19.73 7.57
N LEU A 188 16.38 -19.37 6.31
CA LEU A 188 17.52 -19.79 5.48
C LEU A 188 18.86 -19.25 6.01
N LYS A 189 18.89 -18.00 6.48
CA LYS A 189 20.08 -17.37 7.06
C LYS A 189 20.63 -18.11 8.28
N ILE A 190 19.74 -18.69 9.10
CA ILE A 190 20.13 -19.41 10.32
C ILE A 190 20.14 -20.95 10.13
N GLY A 191 20.02 -21.42 8.89
CA GLY A 191 20.09 -22.85 8.56
C GLY A 191 18.87 -23.65 9.06
N LYS A 192 17.71 -23.00 9.26
CA LYS A 192 16.46 -23.67 9.67
C LYS A 192 15.55 -23.95 8.50
N VAL A 193 14.76 -25.00 8.66
CA VAL A 193 13.74 -25.40 7.68
C VAL A 193 12.68 -24.30 7.53
N ALA A 194 12.35 -23.98 6.29
CA ALA A 194 11.24 -23.09 5.92
C ALA A 194 10.07 -23.92 5.37
N LYS A 195 8.93 -23.90 6.09
CA LYS A 195 7.72 -24.64 5.72
C LYS A 195 6.74 -23.75 4.96
N LEU A 196 6.23 -24.24 3.83
CA LEU A 196 5.37 -23.53 2.90
C LEU A 196 4.12 -24.35 2.60
N SER A 197 2.95 -23.83 2.96
CA SER A 197 1.67 -24.53 2.76
C SER A 197 0.91 -24.09 1.51
N SER A 198 1.12 -22.88 1.01
CA SER A 198 0.39 -22.31 -0.15
C SER A 198 1.28 -22.15 -1.39
N TRP A 199 2.21 -23.06 -1.59
CA TRP A 199 3.28 -22.98 -2.57
C TRP A 199 2.82 -23.00 -4.05
N LYS A 200 1.61 -23.48 -4.34
CA LYS A 200 1.02 -23.50 -5.69
C LYS A 200 0.44 -22.16 -6.14
N LEU A 201 0.22 -21.24 -5.20
CA LEU A 201 -0.40 -19.96 -5.51
C LEU A 201 0.51 -19.11 -6.42
N ILE A 202 -0.09 -18.48 -7.43
CA ILE A 202 0.61 -17.58 -8.34
C ILE A 202 0.30 -16.15 -7.94
N ARG A 203 1.33 -15.34 -7.78
CA ARG A 203 1.26 -13.95 -7.35
C ARG A 203 2.09 -13.04 -8.26
N ASP A 204 1.84 -11.74 -8.15
CA ASP A 204 2.64 -10.68 -8.74
C ASP A 204 3.40 -9.99 -7.61
N TYR A 205 4.67 -10.31 -7.47
CA TYR A 205 5.55 -9.68 -6.50
C TYR A 205 6.38 -8.57 -7.14
N MET A 206 6.44 -7.42 -6.48
CA MET A 206 7.19 -6.25 -6.90
C MET A 206 8.05 -5.74 -5.75
N ASP A 207 9.25 -5.24 -6.05
CA ASP A 207 10.06 -4.56 -5.05
C ASP A 207 9.35 -3.29 -4.55
N VAL A 208 9.36 -3.08 -3.24
CA VAL A 208 8.65 -1.96 -2.62
C VAL A 208 9.22 -0.60 -3.04
N SER A 209 10.51 -0.52 -3.41
CA SER A 209 11.11 0.71 -3.92
C SER A 209 10.59 1.06 -5.31
N GLU A 210 10.40 0.06 -6.18
CA GLU A 210 9.76 0.24 -7.48
C GLU A 210 8.30 0.69 -7.32
N ALA A 211 7.57 0.07 -6.39
CA ALA A 211 6.20 0.48 -6.06
C ALA A 211 6.15 1.92 -5.54
N GLY A 212 7.07 2.31 -4.67
CA GLY A 212 7.21 3.68 -4.17
C GLY A 212 7.46 4.69 -5.27
N ASN A 213 8.38 4.37 -6.20
CA ASN A 213 8.66 5.20 -7.38
C ASN A 213 7.43 5.33 -8.28
N ALA A 214 6.70 4.23 -8.53
CA ALA A 214 5.50 4.24 -9.36
C ALA A 214 4.38 5.11 -8.74
N ILE A 215 4.14 4.99 -7.42
CA ILE A 215 3.14 5.81 -6.71
C ILE A 215 3.54 7.29 -6.73
N ALA A 216 4.82 7.61 -6.50
CA ALA A 216 5.31 8.98 -6.60
C ALA A 216 5.15 9.54 -8.03
N ALA A 217 5.43 8.74 -9.05
CA ALA A 217 5.21 9.11 -10.45
C ALA A 217 3.73 9.38 -10.76
N VAL A 218 2.81 8.54 -10.28
CA VAL A 218 1.36 8.79 -10.39
C VAL A 218 0.98 10.11 -9.72
N ALA A 219 1.51 10.38 -8.52
CA ALA A 219 1.20 11.61 -7.79
C ALA A 219 1.65 12.88 -8.55
N LEU A 220 2.77 12.83 -9.26
CA LEU A 220 3.37 13.93 -10.01
C LEU A 220 2.89 14.02 -11.46
N SER A 221 2.11 13.07 -11.94
CA SER A 221 1.59 13.02 -13.30
C SER A 221 0.18 13.59 -13.41
N LYS A 222 -0.41 13.53 -14.61
CA LYS A 222 -1.82 13.85 -14.87
C LYS A 222 -2.74 12.62 -14.85
N VAL A 223 -2.24 11.45 -14.50
CA VAL A 223 -3.01 10.19 -14.48
C VAL A 223 -4.12 10.27 -13.43
N LYS A 224 -5.35 9.97 -13.82
CA LYS A 224 -6.55 9.95 -12.97
C LYS A 224 -7.20 8.57 -12.98
N GLY A 225 -8.03 8.31 -11.98
CA GLY A 225 -8.74 7.04 -11.84
C GLY A 225 -7.85 5.93 -11.27
N VAL A 226 -8.15 4.69 -11.64
CA VAL A 226 -7.46 3.50 -11.10
C VAL A 226 -6.13 3.27 -11.82
N VAL A 227 -5.11 2.91 -11.04
CA VAL A 227 -3.80 2.47 -11.55
C VAL A 227 -3.39 1.21 -10.80
N ASN A 228 -3.02 0.16 -11.51
CA ASN A 228 -2.40 -1.01 -10.90
C ASN A 228 -0.90 -0.77 -10.65
N ILE A 229 -0.47 -0.99 -9.42
CA ILE A 229 0.95 -0.97 -9.02
C ILE A 229 1.38 -2.42 -8.86
N CYS A 230 1.95 -2.96 -9.93
CA CYS A 230 2.28 -4.38 -10.10
C CYS A 230 3.51 -4.55 -10.99
N SER A 231 4.14 -5.73 -10.95
CA SER A 231 5.27 -6.08 -11.80
C SER A 231 4.86 -6.61 -13.17
N GLU A 232 3.63 -7.11 -13.30
CA GLU A 232 3.08 -7.88 -14.43
C GLU A 232 3.73 -9.25 -14.65
N LYS A 233 4.53 -9.70 -13.68
CA LYS A 233 5.28 -10.96 -13.74
C LYS A 233 4.65 -11.99 -12.82
N PRO A 234 3.98 -13.03 -13.35
CA PRO A 234 3.50 -14.13 -12.53
C PRO A 234 4.67 -14.92 -11.96
N ILE A 235 4.61 -15.23 -10.68
CA ILE A 235 5.55 -16.13 -10.01
C ILE A 235 4.79 -17.02 -9.03
N SER A 236 5.08 -18.33 -9.02
CA SER A 236 4.54 -19.20 -7.99
C SER A 236 5.26 -18.98 -6.65
N ILE A 237 4.57 -19.21 -5.54
CA ILE A 237 5.19 -19.13 -4.21
C ILE A 237 6.36 -20.13 -4.11
N ARG A 238 6.27 -21.29 -4.77
CA ARG A 238 7.38 -22.25 -4.87
C ARG A 238 8.59 -21.63 -5.53
N GLU A 239 8.42 -21.09 -6.74
CA GLU A 239 9.50 -20.48 -7.52
C GLU A 239 10.13 -19.30 -6.78
N LEU A 240 9.32 -18.45 -6.15
CA LEU A 240 9.81 -17.36 -5.30
C LEU A 240 10.68 -17.90 -4.15
N ALA A 241 10.21 -18.94 -3.47
CA ALA A 241 10.96 -19.55 -2.36
C ALA A 241 12.26 -20.19 -2.84
N GLU A 242 12.23 -20.91 -3.95
CA GLU A 242 13.42 -21.53 -4.55
C GLU A 242 14.45 -20.47 -5.02
N ASN A 243 13.99 -19.36 -5.59
CA ASN A 243 14.85 -18.23 -5.96
C ASN A 243 15.54 -17.62 -4.73
N ILE A 244 14.79 -17.38 -3.65
CA ILE A 244 15.35 -16.88 -2.39
C ILE A 244 16.34 -17.91 -1.79
N ALA A 245 15.98 -19.21 -1.79
CA ALA A 245 16.84 -20.26 -1.23
C ALA A 245 18.15 -20.41 -2.02
N ASN A 246 18.14 -20.15 -3.33
CA ASN A 246 19.36 -20.11 -4.16
C ASN A 246 20.34 -19.02 -3.70
N GLU A 247 19.85 -17.87 -3.24
CA GLU A 247 20.71 -16.79 -2.70
C GLU A 247 21.56 -17.28 -1.51
N TYR A 248 21.09 -18.31 -0.78
CA TYR A 248 21.74 -18.91 0.39
C TYR A 248 22.39 -20.27 0.09
N GLY A 249 22.22 -20.84 -1.13
CA GLY A 249 22.65 -22.19 -1.46
C GLY A 249 21.94 -23.30 -0.65
N ARG A 250 20.68 -23.04 -0.18
CA ARG A 250 20.00 -23.89 0.80
C ARG A 250 18.58 -24.30 0.37
N LYS A 251 18.43 -24.79 -0.86
CA LYS A 251 17.15 -25.36 -1.32
C LYS A 251 16.71 -26.59 -0.48
N ASP A 252 17.65 -27.31 0.09
CA ASP A 252 17.43 -28.45 0.98
C ASP A 252 16.57 -28.12 2.21
N LEU A 253 16.52 -26.86 2.60
CA LEU A 253 15.73 -26.38 3.75
C LEU A 253 14.27 -26.02 3.41
N LEU A 254 13.86 -26.07 2.16
CA LEU A 254 12.47 -25.79 1.79
C LEU A 254 11.61 -27.04 1.92
N ILE A 255 10.54 -26.96 2.71
CA ILE A 255 9.52 -28.01 2.83
C ILE A 255 8.19 -27.48 2.31
N PHE A 256 7.69 -28.15 1.27
CA PHE A 256 6.40 -27.83 0.67
C PHE A 256 5.35 -28.82 1.20
N GLU A 257 4.57 -28.36 2.20
CA GLU A 257 3.53 -29.16 2.83
C GLU A 257 2.22 -29.04 2.03
N SER A 258 1.53 -30.17 1.83
CA SER A 258 0.17 -30.14 1.32
C SER A 258 -0.76 -29.63 2.43
N ARG A 259 -1.43 -28.50 2.22
CA ARG A 259 -2.52 -28.05 3.08
C ARG A 259 -3.81 -28.16 2.30
N GLU A 260 -4.93 -28.41 2.97
CA GLU A 260 -6.23 -28.26 2.36
C GLU A 260 -6.34 -26.87 1.72
N GLU A 261 -6.74 -26.82 0.46
CA GLU A 261 -6.84 -25.58 -0.28
C GLU A 261 -7.82 -24.64 0.43
N ASN A 262 -7.32 -23.49 0.85
CA ASN A 262 -8.18 -22.43 1.34
C ASN A 262 -8.99 -21.87 0.17
N LYS A 263 -10.23 -22.33 0.00
CA LYS A 263 -11.15 -21.91 -1.08
C LYS A 263 -11.39 -20.40 -1.14
N LEU A 264 -11.09 -19.68 -0.06
CA LEU A 264 -11.20 -18.22 0.00
C LEU A 264 -9.96 -17.50 -0.54
N GLU A 265 -8.85 -18.20 -0.76
CA GLU A 265 -7.63 -17.61 -1.28
C GLU A 265 -7.50 -17.86 -2.80
N PRO A 266 -7.63 -16.81 -3.65
CA PRO A 266 -7.55 -16.98 -5.09
C PRO A 266 -6.23 -17.62 -5.52
N PRO A 267 -6.25 -18.65 -6.40
CA PRO A 267 -5.03 -19.34 -6.84
C PRO A 267 -4.13 -18.46 -7.70
N TYR A 268 -4.68 -17.44 -8.36
CA TYR A 268 -3.96 -16.56 -9.27
C TYR A 268 -4.31 -15.10 -8.98
N ILE A 269 -3.30 -14.28 -8.69
CA ILE A 269 -3.43 -12.82 -8.53
C ILE A 269 -2.20 -12.17 -9.19
N VAL A 270 -2.36 -11.73 -10.43
CA VAL A 270 -1.33 -11.04 -11.22
C VAL A 270 -1.98 -9.81 -11.84
N GLY A 271 -1.27 -8.68 -11.80
CA GLY A 271 -1.75 -7.43 -12.34
C GLY A 271 -1.39 -7.22 -13.81
N LYS A 272 -2.11 -6.30 -14.44
CA LYS A 272 -1.76 -5.69 -15.73
C LYS A 272 -1.97 -4.18 -15.63
N ARG A 273 -0.96 -3.42 -16.07
CA ARG A 273 -0.98 -1.94 -16.12
C ARG A 273 -1.80 -1.41 -17.27
#